data_5136694bf1238d94796983e1f128d147
#
_entry.id   5136694bf1238d94796983e1f128d147
#
_cell.length_a   1.000
_cell.length_b   1.000
_cell.length_c   1.000
_cell.angle_alpha   90.00
_cell.angle_beta   90.00
_cell.angle_gamma   90.00
#
_symmetry.space_group_name_H-M   'P 1'
#
loop_
_entity.id
_entity.type
_entity.pdbx_description
1 polymer ?
#
loop_
_entity_poly.entity_id
_entity_poly.type
_entity_poly.pdbx_seq_one_letter_code
_entity_poly.pdbx_strand_id
1 'polypeptide(L)'
;GTCPDVGIIAGKVKSHAERGFDVVIFGDPKHPEVIGLLGYSKGRGHVVNTLGDLEKLPSFQGEVAMVSQSTMFTHEFKKLTSKLAESYPKLVVFDTICGATKERQSDLVSLFDEGAEAIVVIGGKHSANTLKLAKLASSHKRPTFHVETADDIIPAEVSKFATVGVTAGASTPEFIIRSVCERLEAI
;
A
#
# COMPACT_ATOMS: atom_id res chain seq x y z
N GLY A 1 -14.84 -1.39 -14.40
CA GLY A 1 -15.65 -1.98 -13.32
C GLY A 1 -14.99 -1.71 -11.99
N THR A 2 -15.78 -1.35 -10.99
CA THR A 2 -15.30 -1.13 -9.62
C THR A 2 -14.98 -2.48 -8.97
N CYS A 3 -13.85 -2.61 -8.30
CA CYS A 3 -13.53 -3.83 -7.54
C CYS A 3 -14.63 -4.09 -6.49
N PRO A 4 -15.10 -5.34 -6.30
CA PRO A 4 -16.09 -5.69 -5.28
C PRO A 4 -15.72 -5.20 -3.87
N ASP A 5 -14.43 -5.22 -3.54
CA ASP A 5 -13.92 -4.76 -2.23
C ASP A 5 -14.26 -3.29 -1.97
N VAL A 6 -14.19 -2.42 -2.99
CA VAL A 6 -14.53 -0.99 -2.84
C VAL A 6 -16.01 -0.81 -2.46
N GLY A 7 -16.90 -1.65 -2.99
CA GLY A 7 -18.32 -1.65 -2.61
C GLY A 7 -18.53 -2.04 -1.14
N ILE A 8 -17.77 -3.03 -0.65
CA ILE A 8 -17.81 -3.46 0.75
C ILE A 8 -17.33 -2.32 1.67
N ILE A 9 -16.24 -1.65 1.31
CA ILE A 9 -15.71 -0.51 2.08
C ILE A 9 -16.75 0.61 2.15
N ALA A 10 -17.33 0.99 1.00
CA ALA A 10 -18.37 2.01 0.92
C ALA A 10 -19.59 1.68 1.81
N GLY A 11 -20.01 0.41 1.82
CA GLY A 11 -21.08 -0.07 2.71
C GLY A 11 -20.75 0.10 4.19
N LYS A 12 -19.51 -0.21 4.61
CA LYS A 12 -19.05 0.00 5.98
C LYS A 12 -19.03 1.48 6.36
N VAL A 13 -18.47 2.35 5.51
CA VAL A 13 -18.45 3.80 5.73
C VAL A 13 -19.85 4.34 5.88
N LYS A 14 -20.75 4.03 4.94
CA LYS A 14 -22.14 4.48 4.96
C LYS A 14 -22.87 4.03 6.22
N SER A 15 -22.83 2.75 6.54
CA SER A 15 -23.53 2.16 7.69
C SER A 15 -23.09 2.77 9.01
N HIS A 16 -21.79 3.02 9.21
CA HIS A 16 -21.28 3.59 10.45
C HIS A 16 -21.57 5.10 10.54
N ALA A 17 -21.42 5.84 9.45
CA ALA A 17 -21.81 7.26 9.41
C ALA A 17 -23.31 7.46 9.70
N GLU A 18 -24.19 6.59 9.19
CA GLU A 18 -25.62 6.61 9.49
C GLU A 18 -25.95 6.33 10.95
N ARG A 19 -25.10 5.57 11.64
CA ARG A 19 -25.22 5.29 13.08
C ARG A 19 -24.57 6.36 13.95
N GLY A 20 -24.01 7.44 13.36
CA GLY A 20 -23.43 8.57 14.07
C GLY A 20 -21.93 8.45 14.36
N PHE A 21 -21.25 7.44 13.81
CA PHE A 21 -19.79 7.32 13.93
C PHE A 21 -19.08 8.41 13.11
N ASP A 22 -17.99 8.92 13.64
CA ASP A 22 -16.97 9.57 12.83
C ASP A 22 -16.10 8.51 12.16
N VAL A 23 -15.86 8.65 10.84
CA VAL A 23 -15.17 7.63 10.05
C VAL A 23 -13.82 8.15 9.57
N VAL A 24 -12.75 7.58 10.10
CA VAL A 24 -11.38 7.87 9.66
C VAL A 24 -11.04 6.96 8.48
N ILE A 25 -10.65 7.53 7.37
CA ILE A 25 -10.33 6.85 6.10
C ILE A 25 -8.83 6.99 5.86
N PHE A 26 -8.09 5.90 5.97
CA PHE A 26 -6.68 5.87 5.59
C PHE A 26 -6.53 5.73 4.08
N GLY A 27 -5.96 6.73 3.43
CA GLY A 27 -5.80 6.73 1.98
C GLY A 27 -5.31 8.06 1.41
N ASP A 28 -5.07 8.06 0.10
CA ASP A 28 -4.73 9.27 -0.64
C ASP A 28 -5.99 10.12 -0.84
N PRO A 29 -6.04 11.36 -0.32
CA PRO A 29 -7.22 12.23 -0.43
C PRO A 29 -7.60 12.59 -1.88
N LYS A 30 -6.68 12.42 -2.83
CA LYS A 30 -6.92 12.68 -4.26
C LYS A 30 -7.37 11.43 -5.02
N HIS A 31 -7.29 10.26 -4.41
CA HIS A 31 -7.65 9.01 -5.08
C HIS A 31 -9.18 8.90 -5.24
N PRO A 32 -9.69 8.51 -6.43
CA PRO A 32 -11.13 8.39 -6.69
C PRO A 32 -11.88 7.51 -5.68
N GLU A 33 -11.27 6.41 -5.21
CA GLU A 33 -11.84 5.55 -4.18
C GLU A 33 -12.09 6.33 -2.88
N VAL A 34 -11.10 7.08 -2.39
CA VAL A 34 -11.21 7.85 -1.14
C VAL A 34 -12.23 8.97 -1.26
N ILE A 35 -12.25 9.67 -2.41
CA ILE A 35 -13.27 10.69 -2.70
C ILE A 35 -14.67 10.06 -2.67
N GLY A 36 -14.85 8.88 -3.27
CA GLY A 36 -16.10 8.13 -3.22
C GLY A 36 -16.50 7.75 -1.80
N LEU A 37 -15.55 7.25 -0.99
CA LEU A 37 -15.79 6.89 0.42
C LEU A 37 -16.23 8.10 1.26
N LEU A 38 -15.61 9.26 1.05
CA LEU A 38 -16.03 10.52 1.67
C LEU A 38 -17.47 10.87 1.32
N GLY A 39 -17.89 10.66 0.07
CA GLY A 39 -19.28 10.87 -0.35
C GLY A 39 -20.29 10.03 0.46
N TYR A 40 -19.92 8.83 0.86
CA TYR A 40 -20.77 7.95 1.67
C TYR A 40 -20.75 8.27 3.18
N SER A 41 -19.82 9.09 3.65
CA SER A 41 -19.64 9.37 5.08
C SER A 41 -20.63 10.41 5.65
N LYS A 42 -21.50 11.03 4.82
CA LYS A 42 -22.49 12.03 5.25
C LYS A 42 -21.88 13.20 6.04
N GLY A 43 -20.70 13.64 5.67
CA GLY A 43 -19.97 14.73 6.36
C GLY A 43 -19.22 14.32 7.62
N ARG A 44 -19.22 13.02 7.98
CA ARG A 44 -18.49 12.47 9.14
C ARG A 44 -17.19 11.77 8.74
N GLY A 45 -16.72 11.93 7.51
CA GLY A 45 -15.51 11.31 7.00
C GLY A 45 -14.28 12.21 7.19
N HIS A 46 -13.18 11.61 7.64
CA HIS A 46 -11.90 12.28 7.87
C HIS A 46 -10.79 11.48 7.21
N VAL A 47 -10.08 12.07 6.26
CA VAL A 47 -9.00 11.37 5.55
C VAL A 47 -7.67 11.59 6.24
N VAL A 48 -6.93 10.51 6.42
CA VAL A 48 -5.54 10.53 6.93
C VAL A 48 -4.67 9.73 5.96
N ASN A 49 -3.49 10.24 5.65
CA ASN A 49 -2.51 9.56 4.81
C ASN A 49 -1.21 9.28 5.55
N THR A 50 -0.93 10.02 6.59
CA THR A 50 0.28 9.92 7.40
C THR A 50 -0.04 9.98 8.90
N LEU A 51 0.92 9.59 9.75
CA LEU A 51 0.78 9.76 11.21
C LEU A 51 0.55 11.22 11.63
N GLY A 52 1.20 12.18 10.95
CA GLY A 52 1.00 13.60 11.22
C GLY A 52 -0.40 14.12 10.91
N ASP A 53 -1.17 13.42 10.07
CA ASP A 53 -2.55 13.80 9.80
C ASP A 53 -3.50 13.43 10.95
N LEU A 54 -3.13 12.46 11.79
CA LEU A 54 -3.90 12.14 13.01
C LEU A 54 -3.95 13.31 13.99
N GLU A 55 -2.87 14.10 14.06
CA GLU A 55 -2.79 15.27 14.93
C GLU A 55 -3.69 16.43 14.48
N LYS A 56 -4.10 16.41 13.21
CA LYS A 56 -4.99 17.41 12.60
C LYS A 56 -6.47 17.03 12.68
N LEU A 57 -6.76 15.81 13.15
CA LEU A 57 -8.14 15.36 13.31
C LEU A 57 -8.84 16.19 14.41
N PRO A 58 -10.14 16.50 14.24
CA PRO A 58 -10.91 17.09 15.32
C PRO A 58 -11.04 16.12 16.50
N SER A 59 -11.30 16.63 17.68
CA SER A 59 -11.64 15.79 18.82
C SER A 59 -13.05 15.23 18.64
N PHE A 60 -13.15 13.91 18.44
CA PHE A 60 -14.43 13.23 18.30
C PHE A 60 -15.07 13.00 19.67
N GLN A 61 -16.36 13.33 19.79
CA GLN A 61 -17.13 13.11 21.03
C GLN A 61 -17.91 11.79 21.00
N GLY A 62 -18.02 11.18 19.81
CA GLY A 62 -18.77 9.94 19.58
C GLY A 62 -17.88 8.73 19.32
N GLU A 63 -18.50 7.69 18.81
CA GLU A 63 -17.81 6.49 18.39
C GLU A 63 -17.04 6.73 17.08
N VAL A 64 -15.88 6.10 16.95
CA VAL A 64 -14.99 6.26 15.80
C VAL A 64 -14.81 4.91 15.10
N ALA A 65 -14.93 4.92 13.78
CA ALA A 65 -14.59 3.78 12.93
C ALA A 65 -13.41 4.14 12.02
N MET A 66 -12.57 3.17 11.71
CA MET A 66 -11.47 3.33 10.78
C MET A 66 -11.52 2.30 9.66
N VAL A 67 -11.38 2.77 8.44
CA VAL A 67 -11.24 1.97 7.21
C VAL A 67 -9.99 2.36 6.46
N SER A 68 -9.56 1.52 5.52
CA SER A 68 -8.46 1.81 4.61
C SER A 68 -8.92 1.81 3.16
N GLN A 69 -8.35 2.67 2.34
CA GLN A 69 -8.34 2.51 0.90
C GLN A 69 -7.76 1.12 0.55
N SER A 70 -8.34 0.45 -0.43
CA SER A 70 -8.08 -0.97 -0.74
C SER A 70 -6.61 -1.31 -1.08
N THR A 71 -5.83 -0.32 -1.50
CA THR A 71 -4.47 -0.50 -2.01
C THR A 71 -3.39 0.17 -1.13
N MET A 72 -3.66 0.39 0.15
CA MET A 72 -2.70 0.99 1.09
C MET A 72 -1.76 -0.06 1.71
N PHE A 73 -0.73 0.42 2.41
CA PHE A 73 0.24 -0.44 3.06
C PHE A 73 -0.27 -0.94 4.41
N THR A 74 -0.25 -2.26 4.60
CA THR A 74 -0.74 -2.92 5.81
C THR A 74 -0.01 -2.46 7.07
N HIS A 75 1.31 -2.28 6.99
CA HIS A 75 2.11 -1.85 8.14
C HIS A 75 1.84 -0.38 8.54
N GLU A 76 1.58 0.50 7.56
CA GLU A 76 1.19 1.89 7.81
C GLU A 76 -0.21 1.94 8.44
N PHE A 77 -1.16 1.14 7.92
CA PHE A 77 -2.50 1.03 8.49
C PHE A 77 -2.47 0.59 9.95
N LYS A 78 -1.68 -0.45 10.28
CA LYS A 78 -1.50 -0.92 11.66
C LYS A 78 -0.93 0.17 12.57
N LYS A 79 0.08 0.93 12.12
CA LYS A 79 0.66 2.03 12.90
C LYS A 79 -0.36 3.14 13.19
N LEU A 80 -1.11 3.56 12.16
CA LEU A 80 -2.15 4.58 12.28
C LEU A 80 -3.26 4.12 13.22
N THR A 81 -3.71 2.87 13.07
CA THR A 81 -4.74 2.25 13.91
C THR A 81 -4.32 2.21 15.38
N SER A 82 -3.10 1.74 15.66
CA SER A 82 -2.57 1.69 17.03
C SER A 82 -2.50 3.07 17.65
N LYS A 83 -2.04 4.07 16.90
CA LYS A 83 -1.95 5.45 17.40
C LYS A 83 -3.32 6.08 17.63
N LEU A 84 -4.28 5.85 16.76
CA LEU A 84 -5.63 6.35 16.92
C LEU A 84 -6.35 5.69 18.11
N ALA A 85 -6.10 4.40 18.36
CA ALA A 85 -6.67 3.65 19.47
C ALA A 85 -6.21 4.16 20.85
N GLU A 86 -5.04 4.80 20.94
CA GLU A 86 -4.59 5.45 22.19
C GLU A 86 -5.58 6.55 22.64
N SER A 87 -6.14 7.30 21.68
CA SER A 87 -7.09 8.38 21.95
C SER A 87 -8.56 7.89 21.97
N TYR A 88 -8.84 6.82 21.26
CA TYR A 88 -10.19 6.25 21.09
C TYR A 88 -10.20 4.75 21.41
N PRO A 89 -10.24 4.33 22.68
CA PRO A 89 -10.16 2.92 23.09
C PRO A 89 -11.28 2.02 22.54
N LYS A 90 -12.41 2.61 22.13
CA LYS A 90 -13.54 1.93 21.48
C LYS A 90 -13.51 2.03 19.96
N LEU A 91 -12.37 2.33 19.36
CA LEU A 91 -12.19 2.41 17.92
C LEU A 91 -12.61 1.10 17.23
N VAL A 92 -13.53 1.21 16.28
CA VAL A 92 -13.93 0.09 15.44
C VAL A 92 -13.06 0.08 14.18
N VAL A 93 -12.25 -0.96 14.00
CA VAL A 93 -11.30 -1.04 12.90
C VAL A 93 -11.76 -2.06 11.88
N PHE A 94 -11.80 -1.65 10.62
CA PHE A 94 -12.04 -2.51 9.47
C PHE A 94 -10.77 -2.56 8.62
N ASP A 95 -10.09 -3.69 8.61
CA ASP A 95 -8.98 -3.94 7.69
C ASP A 95 -9.55 -4.21 6.28
N THR A 96 -9.69 -3.13 5.53
CA THR A 96 -10.27 -3.10 4.20
C THR A 96 -9.23 -3.07 3.08
N ILE A 97 -7.95 -3.30 3.41
CA ILE A 97 -6.91 -3.50 2.40
C ILE A 97 -7.22 -4.81 1.65
N CYS A 98 -7.29 -4.76 0.32
CA CYS A 98 -7.71 -5.93 -0.46
C CYS A 98 -6.72 -7.09 -0.38
N GLY A 99 -7.22 -8.33 -0.53
CA GLY A 99 -6.42 -9.55 -0.44
C GLY A 99 -5.23 -9.56 -1.39
N ALA A 100 -5.44 -9.19 -2.65
CA ALA A 100 -4.37 -9.12 -3.64
C ALA A 100 -3.27 -8.09 -3.30
N THR A 101 -3.64 -7.00 -2.62
CA THR A 101 -2.64 -6.02 -2.13
C THR A 101 -1.83 -6.60 -0.97
N LYS A 102 -2.49 -7.30 -0.04
CA LYS A 102 -1.82 -7.97 1.09
C LYS A 102 -0.88 -9.07 0.62
N GLU A 103 -1.32 -9.88 -0.32
CA GLU A 103 -0.51 -10.95 -0.91
C GLU A 103 0.78 -10.41 -1.52
N ARG A 104 0.70 -9.39 -2.39
CA ARG A 104 1.88 -8.75 -2.97
C ARG A 104 2.82 -8.13 -1.93
N GLN A 105 2.27 -7.58 -0.85
CA GLN A 105 3.10 -7.06 0.25
C GLN A 105 3.78 -8.21 1.00
N SER A 106 3.09 -9.33 1.20
CA SER A 106 3.64 -10.54 1.82
C SER A 106 4.76 -11.14 0.98
N ASP A 107 4.54 -11.28 -0.35
CA ASP A 107 5.54 -11.82 -1.27
C ASP A 107 6.84 -11.01 -1.22
N LEU A 108 6.72 -9.67 -1.18
CA LEU A 108 7.89 -8.81 -1.06
C LEU A 108 8.62 -9.00 0.29
N VAL A 109 7.88 -9.16 1.38
CA VAL A 109 8.47 -9.44 2.71
C VAL A 109 9.18 -10.79 2.70
N SER A 110 8.61 -11.81 2.05
CA SER A 110 9.23 -13.12 1.91
C SER A 110 10.61 -13.06 1.25
N LEU A 111 10.77 -12.21 0.22
CA LEU A 111 12.10 -12.01 -0.39
C LEU A 111 13.16 -11.53 0.61
N PHE A 112 12.77 -10.64 1.52
CA PHE A 112 13.69 -10.19 2.59
C PHE A 112 13.97 -11.26 3.63
N ASP A 113 12.96 -12.05 3.99
CA ASP A 113 13.10 -13.17 4.92
C ASP A 113 13.99 -14.29 4.34
N GLU A 114 13.96 -14.46 3.01
CA GLU A 114 14.85 -15.34 2.25
C GLU A 114 16.27 -14.78 2.06
N GLY A 115 16.55 -13.59 2.58
CA GLY A 115 17.89 -13.01 2.61
C GLY A 115 18.19 -12.01 1.50
N ALA A 116 17.21 -11.52 0.75
CA ALA A 116 17.45 -10.50 -0.25
C ALA A 116 18.03 -9.22 0.39
N GLU A 117 19.20 -8.82 -0.06
CA GLU A 117 19.89 -7.60 0.38
C GLU A 117 19.43 -6.37 -0.39
N ALA A 118 18.99 -6.59 -1.63
CA ALA A 118 18.41 -5.57 -2.51
C ALA A 118 17.21 -6.14 -3.28
N ILE A 119 16.35 -5.27 -3.80
CA ILE A 119 15.20 -5.65 -4.61
C ILE A 119 15.27 -4.98 -5.97
N VAL A 120 15.04 -5.77 -7.02
CA VAL A 120 14.78 -5.28 -8.38
C VAL A 120 13.27 -5.39 -8.65
N VAL A 121 12.67 -4.25 -8.94
CA VAL A 121 11.25 -4.14 -9.30
C VAL A 121 11.15 -3.90 -10.78
N ILE A 122 10.55 -4.84 -11.51
CA ILE A 122 10.45 -4.82 -12.96
C ILE A 122 9.08 -4.28 -13.40
N GLY A 123 9.08 -3.32 -14.31
CA GLY A 123 7.88 -2.81 -14.97
C GLY A 123 7.92 -1.33 -15.25
N GLY A 124 6.93 -0.84 -15.98
CA GLY A 124 6.89 0.52 -16.49
C GLY A 124 6.97 1.60 -15.40
N LYS A 125 7.84 2.59 -15.58
CA LYS A 125 8.00 3.75 -14.67
C LYS A 125 6.75 4.61 -14.56
N HIS A 126 5.79 4.45 -15.47
CA HIS A 126 4.48 5.12 -15.43
C HIS A 126 3.35 4.22 -14.92
N SER A 127 3.63 2.96 -14.62
CA SER A 127 2.64 2.03 -14.07
C SER A 127 2.40 2.32 -12.58
N ALA A 128 1.18 2.72 -12.23
CA ALA A 128 0.80 2.99 -10.83
C ALA A 128 1.03 1.77 -9.91
N ASN A 129 0.80 0.56 -10.43
CA ASN A 129 1.04 -0.67 -9.68
C ASN A 129 2.53 -0.91 -9.44
N THR A 130 3.37 -0.74 -10.47
CA THR A 130 4.82 -0.91 -10.34
C THR A 130 5.44 0.14 -9.42
N LEU A 131 5.00 1.40 -9.53
CA LEU A 131 5.45 2.48 -8.64
C LEU A 131 5.09 2.21 -7.18
N LYS A 132 3.88 1.69 -6.90
CA LYS A 132 3.49 1.29 -5.55
C LYS A 132 4.38 0.15 -5.01
N LEU A 133 4.69 -0.83 -5.86
CA LEU A 133 5.55 -1.95 -5.50
C LEU A 133 6.98 -1.48 -5.20
N ALA A 134 7.55 -0.61 -6.04
CA ALA A 134 8.86 0.00 -5.81
C ALA A 134 8.90 0.85 -4.53
N LYS A 135 7.84 1.63 -4.27
CA LYS A 135 7.70 2.40 -3.03
C LYS A 135 7.63 1.48 -1.80
N LEU A 136 6.90 0.37 -1.90
CA LEU A 136 6.82 -0.62 -0.83
C LEU A 136 8.20 -1.22 -0.56
N ALA A 137 8.92 -1.68 -1.59
CA ALA A 137 10.28 -2.22 -1.44
C ALA A 137 11.22 -1.22 -0.74
N SER A 138 11.21 0.03 -1.19
CA SER A 138 12.02 1.10 -0.59
C SER A 138 11.64 1.41 0.86
N SER A 139 10.38 1.23 1.26
CA SER A 139 9.92 1.48 2.64
C SER A 139 10.54 0.51 3.67
N HIS A 140 11.03 -0.63 3.21
CA HIS A 140 11.75 -1.62 4.03
C HIS A 140 13.23 -1.26 4.27
N LYS A 141 13.67 -0.05 3.85
CA LYS A 141 15.05 0.45 4.00
C LYS A 141 16.09 -0.47 3.32
N ARG A 142 15.71 -1.15 2.26
CA ARG A 142 16.60 -1.94 1.42
C ARG A 142 16.83 -1.21 0.09
N PRO A 143 18.02 -1.34 -0.51
CA PRO A 143 18.29 -0.84 -1.85
C PRO A 143 17.25 -1.40 -2.83
N THR A 144 16.66 -0.50 -3.61
CA THR A 144 15.57 -0.85 -4.54
C THR A 144 15.88 -0.27 -5.91
N PHE A 145 15.91 -1.12 -6.92
CA PHE A 145 16.16 -0.76 -8.31
C PHE A 145 14.85 -0.94 -9.09
N HIS A 146 14.35 0.13 -9.68
CA HIS A 146 13.18 0.07 -10.55
C HIS A 146 13.63 0.09 -12.00
N VAL A 147 13.41 -1.00 -12.71
CA VAL A 147 13.86 -1.23 -14.10
C VAL A 147 12.67 -1.54 -15.01
N GLU A 148 12.73 -1.07 -16.26
CA GLU A 148 11.74 -1.42 -17.27
C GLU A 148 12.22 -2.60 -18.13
N THR A 149 13.53 -2.67 -18.35
CA THR A 149 14.20 -3.71 -19.16
C THR A 149 15.53 -4.12 -18.56
N ALA A 150 16.16 -5.14 -19.10
CA ALA A 150 17.50 -5.59 -18.70
C ALA A 150 18.59 -4.53 -18.90
N ASP A 151 18.40 -3.61 -19.84
CA ASP A 151 19.36 -2.53 -20.15
C ASP A 151 19.40 -1.46 -19.05
N ASP A 152 18.35 -1.35 -18.23
CA ASP A 152 18.32 -0.44 -17.09
C ASP A 152 19.18 -0.92 -15.90
N ILE A 153 19.65 -2.17 -15.92
CA ILE A 153 20.49 -2.71 -14.86
C ILE A 153 21.92 -2.19 -15.00
N ILE A 154 22.37 -1.52 -13.94
CA ILE A 154 23.75 -1.06 -13.81
C ILE A 154 24.54 -2.13 -13.03
N PRO A 155 25.38 -2.97 -13.68
CA PRO A 155 26.06 -4.08 -13.01
C PRO A 155 26.86 -3.65 -11.78
N ALA A 156 27.58 -2.54 -11.86
CA ALA A 156 28.40 -2.02 -10.77
C ALA A 156 27.59 -1.61 -9.51
N GLU A 157 26.28 -1.41 -9.63
CA GLU A 157 25.40 -1.12 -8.50
C GLU A 157 24.84 -2.39 -7.88
N VAL A 158 24.43 -3.35 -8.72
CA VAL A 158 23.77 -4.59 -8.30
C VAL A 158 24.77 -5.61 -7.76
N SER A 159 25.96 -5.70 -8.34
CA SER A 159 27.03 -6.63 -7.90
C SER A 159 27.54 -6.39 -6.47
N LYS A 160 27.10 -5.32 -5.83
CA LYS A 160 27.43 -5.07 -4.39
C LYS A 160 26.66 -5.98 -3.43
N PHE A 161 25.62 -6.66 -3.92
CA PHE A 161 24.72 -7.48 -3.13
C PHE A 161 24.87 -8.95 -3.52
N ALA A 162 25.02 -9.81 -2.51
CA ALA A 162 25.16 -11.25 -2.72
C ALA A 162 23.81 -11.89 -3.15
N THR A 163 22.71 -11.34 -2.65
CA THR A 163 21.36 -11.84 -2.95
C THR A 163 20.44 -10.69 -3.33
N VAL A 164 19.86 -10.78 -4.52
CA VAL A 164 18.92 -9.80 -5.05
C VAL A 164 17.56 -10.44 -5.25
N GLY A 165 16.54 -9.91 -4.58
CA GLY A 165 15.16 -10.31 -4.80
C GLY A 165 14.58 -9.63 -6.04
N VAL A 166 13.79 -10.37 -6.82
CA VAL A 166 13.14 -9.84 -8.04
C VAL A 166 11.63 -9.90 -7.89
N THR A 167 10.98 -8.80 -8.22
CA THR A 167 9.51 -8.72 -8.29
C THR A 167 9.09 -7.90 -9.49
N ALA A 168 7.86 -8.08 -9.97
CA ALA A 168 7.37 -7.40 -11.15
C ALA A 168 5.96 -6.85 -11.00
N GLY A 169 5.68 -5.76 -11.72
CA GLY A 169 4.31 -5.26 -11.87
C GLY A 169 3.41 -6.29 -12.58
N ALA A 170 2.14 -6.36 -12.18
CA ALA A 170 1.20 -7.37 -12.69
C ALA A 170 1.01 -7.36 -14.23
N SER A 171 1.31 -6.25 -14.89
CA SER A 171 1.23 -6.11 -16.35
C SER A 171 2.57 -6.28 -17.06
N THR A 172 3.64 -6.64 -16.33
CA THR A 172 4.97 -6.82 -16.90
C THR A 172 5.01 -8.14 -17.70
N PRO A 173 5.38 -8.11 -18.99
CA PRO A 173 5.45 -9.31 -19.79
C PRO A 173 6.52 -10.30 -19.30
N GLU A 174 6.21 -11.58 -19.35
CA GLU A 174 7.10 -12.66 -18.89
C GLU A 174 8.49 -12.63 -19.54
N PHE A 175 8.57 -12.30 -20.83
CA PHE A 175 9.87 -12.24 -21.54
C PHE A 175 10.77 -11.12 -21.01
N ILE A 176 10.20 -10.01 -20.54
CA ILE A 176 10.95 -8.91 -19.88
C ILE A 176 11.48 -9.40 -18.53
N ILE A 177 10.63 -10.07 -17.74
CA ILE A 177 11.04 -10.62 -16.43
C ILE A 177 12.22 -11.57 -16.64
N ARG A 178 12.10 -12.50 -17.57
CA ARG A 178 13.15 -13.45 -17.89
C ARG A 178 14.46 -12.78 -18.31
N SER A 179 14.40 -11.82 -19.24
CA SER A 179 15.58 -11.08 -19.70
C SER A 179 16.29 -10.34 -18.56
N VAL A 180 15.54 -9.77 -17.63
CA VAL A 180 16.11 -9.10 -16.43
C VAL A 180 16.77 -10.12 -15.50
N CYS A 181 16.12 -11.27 -15.24
CA CYS A 181 16.71 -12.33 -14.43
C CYS A 181 18.01 -12.88 -15.04
N GLU A 182 18.01 -13.20 -16.33
CA GLU A 182 19.22 -13.66 -17.06
C GLU A 182 20.36 -12.62 -16.97
N ARG A 183 20.02 -11.34 -17.06
CA ARG A 183 21.00 -10.26 -16.91
C ARG A 183 21.58 -10.18 -15.50
N LEU A 184 20.74 -10.39 -14.46
CA LEU A 184 21.17 -10.39 -13.05
C LEU A 184 22.06 -11.61 -12.73
N GLU A 185 21.73 -12.79 -13.29
CA GLU A 185 22.51 -14.01 -13.11
C GLU A 185 23.89 -13.96 -13.79
N ALA A 186 24.05 -13.08 -14.77
CA ALA A 186 25.32 -12.87 -15.49
C ALA A 186 26.26 -11.85 -14.82
N ILE A 187 25.88 -11.24 -13.69
CA ILE A 187 26.65 -10.26 -12.92
C ILE A 187 27.35 -10.94 -11.74
#